data_fbd2df603c6e8899cb53725be3b6e9c3
#
_entry.id   fbd2df603c6e8899cb53725be3b6e9c3
#
_cell.length_a   1.000
_cell.length_b   1.000
_cell.length_c   1.000
_cell.angle_alpha   90.00
_cell.angle_beta   90.00
_cell.angle_gamma   90.00
#
_symmetry.space_group_name_H-M   'P 1'
#
loop_
_entity.id
_entity.type
_entity.pdbx_description
1 polymer ?
#
loop_
_entity_poly.entity_id
_entity_poly.type
_entity_poly.pdbx_seq_one_letter_code
_entity_poly.pdbx_strand_id
1 'polypeptide(L)'
;DLSDTRDASFSPDGRTIAFSSGNNLYLYDIVGDSVRPITTDGAWNRIINGTTDWVYEEECAFTKAYAFSPDGQKIAYLRFDESRVPVFEMMRYDGKLYNEAYSFKYPKAGDANSVVDLYVYDLKTGETERVDVGPDRGQYILQPEWTPDGRLCFQRMNRRQNHFEAVLCNP
;
A
#
# COMPACT_ATOMS: atom_id res chain seq x y z
N ASP A 1 -12.69 13.45 -7.15
CA ASP A 1 -13.61 12.87 -6.16
C ASP A 1 -12.85 11.87 -5.30
N LEU A 2 -12.81 12.11 -3.99
CA LEU A 2 -12.11 11.28 -2.98
C LEU A 2 -13.12 10.46 -2.16
N SER A 3 -14.07 9.85 -2.83
CA SER A 3 -15.22 9.19 -2.21
C SER A 3 -14.91 7.87 -1.48
N ASP A 4 -13.80 7.21 -1.82
CA ASP A 4 -13.35 5.95 -1.19
C ASP A 4 -12.06 6.19 -0.41
N THR A 5 -12.16 6.90 0.70
CA THR A 5 -11.01 7.25 1.57
C THR A 5 -10.85 6.22 2.68
N ARG A 6 -9.62 5.70 2.86
CA ARG A 6 -9.29 4.68 3.88
C ARG A 6 -7.94 4.96 4.54
N ASP A 7 -7.71 4.24 5.64
CA ASP A 7 -6.42 4.14 6.33
C ASP A 7 -5.82 5.51 6.71
N ALA A 8 -6.65 6.49 7.06
CA ALA A 8 -6.17 7.82 7.41
C ALA A 8 -5.31 7.80 8.69
N SER A 9 -4.17 8.51 8.66
CA SER A 9 -3.33 8.71 9.83
C SER A 9 -2.64 10.07 9.84
N PHE A 10 -2.47 10.64 11.04
CA PHE A 10 -1.75 11.89 11.23
C PHE A 10 -0.24 11.70 11.07
N SER A 11 0.42 12.74 10.54
CA SER A 11 1.87 12.93 10.69
C SER A 11 2.23 13.09 12.18
N PRO A 12 3.49 12.84 12.58
CA PRO A 12 3.92 12.97 13.97
C PRO A 12 3.71 14.36 14.59
N ASP A 13 3.76 15.41 13.79
CA ASP A 13 3.51 16.79 14.21
C ASP A 13 2.03 17.21 14.20
N GLY A 14 1.14 16.32 13.72
CA GLY A 14 -0.30 16.54 13.64
C GLY A 14 -0.75 17.56 12.59
N ARG A 15 0.12 17.95 11.65
CA ARG A 15 -0.19 18.99 10.64
C ARG A 15 -0.66 18.44 9.31
N THR A 16 -0.38 17.17 9.06
CA THR A 16 -0.72 16.50 7.81
C THR A 16 -1.45 15.20 8.11
N ILE A 17 -2.39 14.83 7.25
CA ILE A 17 -3.02 13.50 7.26
C ILE A 17 -2.65 12.80 5.97
N ALA A 18 -2.10 11.59 6.06
CA ALA A 18 -1.99 10.69 4.92
C ALA A 18 -3.22 9.78 4.87
N PHE A 19 -3.66 9.45 3.67
CA PHE A 19 -4.78 8.54 3.43
C PHE A 19 -4.73 7.96 2.02
N SER A 20 -5.37 6.82 1.82
CA SER A 20 -5.54 6.24 0.48
C SER A 20 -6.93 6.52 -0.08
N SER A 21 -7.02 6.73 -1.40
CA SER A 21 -8.28 6.86 -2.13
C SER A 21 -8.06 6.49 -3.61
N GLY A 22 -8.97 5.72 -4.20
CA GLY A 22 -8.88 5.31 -5.60
C GLY A 22 -7.54 4.63 -5.94
N ASN A 23 -7.02 3.78 -5.05
CA ASN A 23 -5.74 3.09 -5.15
C ASN A 23 -4.49 4.01 -5.18
N ASN A 24 -4.64 5.28 -4.76
CA ASN A 24 -3.53 6.22 -4.63
C ASN A 24 -3.39 6.70 -3.20
N LEU A 25 -2.15 7.10 -2.85
CA LEU A 25 -1.80 7.69 -1.56
C LEU A 25 -1.80 9.22 -1.68
N TYR A 26 -2.41 9.90 -0.71
CA TYR A 26 -2.59 11.34 -0.66
C TYR A 26 -2.10 11.92 0.67
N LEU A 27 -1.82 13.20 0.65
CA LEU A 27 -1.60 14.03 1.83
C LEU A 27 -2.63 15.17 1.88
N TYR A 28 -3.19 15.40 3.06
CA TYR A 28 -3.99 16.56 3.37
C TYR A 28 -3.23 17.47 4.35
N ASP A 29 -2.93 18.67 3.94
CA ASP A 29 -2.39 19.73 4.81
C ASP A 29 -3.54 20.38 5.58
N ILE A 30 -3.56 20.19 6.90
CA ILE A 30 -4.64 20.66 7.78
C ILE A 30 -4.66 22.17 7.85
N VAL A 31 -3.51 22.84 7.85
CA VAL A 31 -3.41 24.31 7.97
C VAL A 31 -3.70 24.98 6.64
N GLY A 32 -3.15 24.43 5.56
CA GLY A 32 -3.33 24.95 4.21
C GLY A 32 -4.66 24.54 3.55
N ASP A 33 -5.47 23.70 4.20
CA ASP A 33 -6.72 23.12 3.69
C ASP A 33 -6.58 22.63 2.24
N SER A 34 -5.55 21.82 2.01
CA SER A 34 -5.21 21.37 0.67
C SER A 34 -4.84 19.90 0.60
N VAL A 35 -5.27 19.23 -0.47
CA VAL A 35 -4.94 17.82 -0.75
C VAL A 35 -3.96 17.75 -1.90
N ARG A 36 -2.93 16.90 -1.76
CA ARG A 36 -2.02 16.58 -2.85
C ARG A 36 -1.77 15.07 -2.95
N PRO A 37 -1.65 14.51 -4.16
CA PRO A 37 -1.29 13.11 -4.33
C PRO A 37 0.21 12.90 -4.05
N ILE A 38 0.53 11.75 -3.43
CA ILE A 38 1.88 11.17 -3.42
C ILE A 38 2.04 10.29 -4.67
N THR A 39 0.98 9.56 -5.02
CA THR A 39 0.96 8.65 -6.18
C THR A 39 -0.21 8.97 -7.10
N THR A 40 -0.06 8.67 -8.40
CA THR A 40 -1.08 8.95 -9.43
C THR A 40 -1.31 7.80 -10.40
N ASP A 41 -0.62 6.67 -10.20
CA ASP A 41 -0.68 5.51 -11.09
C ASP A 41 -1.64 4.41 -10.60
N GLY A 42 -2.33 4.66 -9.48
CA GLY A 42 -3.34 3.77 -8.92
C GLY A 42 -4.46 3.48 -9.92
N ALA A 43 -4.81 2.21 -10.06
CA ALA A 43 -5.85 1.76 -11.00
C ALA A 43 -6.47 0.45 -10.53
N TRP A 44 -7.79 0.36 -10.60
CA TRP A 44 -8.55 -0.84 -10.23
C TRP A 44 -8.05 -2.09 -10.98
N ASN A 45 -7.86 -3.17 -10.26
CA ASN A 45 -7.35 -4.45 -10.79
C ASN A 45 -5.93 -4.35 -11.43
N ARG A 46 -5.14 -3.34 -11.09
CA ARG A 46 -3.79 -3.15 -11.62
C ARG A 46 -2.77 -2.67 -10.61
N ILE A 47 -2.95 -1.48 -10.03
CA ILE A 47 -1.96 -0.85 -9.15
C ILE A 47 -2.66 -0.31 -7.92
N ILE A 48 -2.09 -0.64 -6.76
CA ILE A 48 -2.55 -0.15 -5.47
C ILE A 48 -1.36 0.48 -4.73
N ASN A 49 -1.56 1.66 -4.17
CA ASN A 49 -0.54 2.40 -3.42
C ASN A 49 -1.05 2.75 -2.02
N GLY A 50 -0.28 2.46 -0.99
CA GLY A 50 -0.54 2.89 0.39
C GLY A 50 -1.67 2.16 1.11
N THR A 51 -2.38 1.28 0.43
CA THR A 51 -3.29 0.27 1.00
C THR A 51 -2.97 -1.09 0.40
N THR A 52 -3.57 -2.16 0.89
CA THR A 52 -3.21 -3.52 0.49
C THR A 52 -4.11 -4.09 -0.60
N ASP A 53 -3.63 -5.15 -1.26
CA ASP A 53 -4.44 -6.03 -2.07
C ASP A 53 -5.22 -7.04 -1.18
N TRP A 54 -6.07 -7.84 -1.82
CA TRP A 54 -6.89 -8.83 -1.12
C TRP A 54 -6.06 -9.82 -0.28
N VAL A 55 -4.93 -10.31 -0.79
CA VAL A 55 -4.09 -11.30 -0.07
C VAL A 55 -3.53 -10.72 1.21
N TYR A 56 -3.05 -9.50 1.18
CA TYR A 56 -2.45 -8.87 2.35
C TYR A 56 -3.49 -8.44 3.39
N GLU A 57 -4.67 -8.01 2.95
CA GLU A 57 -5.79 -7.71 3.85
C GLU A 57 -6.24 -8.98 4.60
N GLU A 58 -6.51 -10.06 3.87
CA GLU A 58 -7.07 -11.31 4.44
C GLU A 58 -6.02 -12.18 5.15
N GLU A 59 -4.85 -12.38 4.53
CA GLU A 59 -3.86 -13.34 5.03
C GLU A 59 -2.81 -12.70 5.95
N CYS A 60 -2.50 -11.41 5.77
CA CYS A 60 -1.50 -10.70 6.56
C CYS A 60 -2.14 -9.76 7.60
N ALA A 61 -3.46 -9.61 7.59
CA ALA A 61 -4.27 -8.89 8.57
C ALA A 61 -3.88 -7.39 8.74
N PHE A 62 -3.56 -6.69 7.65
CA PHE A 62 -3.41 -5.24 7.66
C PHE A 62 -3.90 -4.61 6.35
N THR A 63 -4.38 -3.37 6.42
CA THR A 63 -4.85 -2.59 5.26
C THR A 63 -3.96 -1.38 5.02
N LYS A 64 -3.55 -0.68 6.08
CA LYS A 64 -2.68 0.49 5.97
C LYS A 64 -1.26 0.09 5.59
N ALA A 65 -0.88 0.35 4.34
CA ALA A 65 0.40 -0.05 3.77
C ALA A 65 1.38 1.12 3.63
N TYR A 66 1.39 2.04 4.61
CA TYR A 66 2.32 3.16 4.67
C TYR A 66 2.62 3.59 6.12
N ALA A 67 3.73 4.29 6.32
CA ALA A 67 4.14 4.84 7.61
C ALA A 67 4.92 6.15 7.45
N PHE A 68 4.62 7.15 8.30
CA PHE A 68 5.44 8.35 8.43
C PHE A 68 6.75 8.07 9.17
N SER A 69 7.84 8.71 8.76
CA SER A 69 9.06 8.76 9.56
C SER A 69 8.83 9.51 10.88
N PRO A 70 9.63 9.24 11.94
CA PRO A 70 9.43 9.86 13.25
C PRO A 70 9.53 11.39 13.23
N ASP A 71 10.31 11.96 12.32
CA ASP A 71 10.45 13.39 12.11
C ASP A 71 9.37 13.99 11.21
N GLY A 72 8.49 13.15 10.64
CA GLY A 72 7.40 13.56 9.75
C GLY A 72 7.84 14.04 8.37
N GLN A 73 9.12 13.86 7.99
CA GLN A 73 9.63 14.38 6.71
C GLN A 73 9.54 13.37 5.57
N LYS A 74 9.38 12.10 5.88
CA LYS A 74 9.26 11.02 4.89
C LYS A 74 8.04 10.17 5.14
N ILE A 75 7.58 9.50 4.09
CA ILE A 75 6.55 8.46 4.18
C ILE A 75 6.99 7.24 3.37
N ALA A 76 7.09 6.10 4.05
CA ALA A 76 7.31 4.83 3.38
C ALA A 76 5.97 4.22 2.99
N TYR A 77 5.86 3.63 1.79
CA TYR A 77 4.62 2.99 1.34
C TYR A 77 4.87 1.79 0.45
N LEU A 78 3.97 0.82 0.53
CA LEU A 78 3.95 -0.32 -0.38
C LEU A 78 3.15 0.02 -1.64
N ARG A 79 3.66 -0.46 -2.77
CA ARG A 79 3.00 -0.43 -4.08
C ARG A 79 2.82 -1.85 -4.57
N PHE A 80 1.59 -2.22 -4.85
CA PHE A 80 1.20 -3.54 -5.35
C PHE A 80 0.92 -3.46 -6.85
N ASP A 81 1.59 -4.29 -7.62
CA ASP A 81 1.24 -4.54 -9.02
C ASP A 81 0.50 -5.88 -9.12
N GLU A 82 -0.82 -5.81 -9.17
CA GLU A 82 -1.71 -6.97 -9.28
C GLU A 82 -2.09 -7.31 -10.72
N SER A 83 -1.40 -6.72 -11.72
CA SER A 83 -1.74 -6.92 -13.13
C SER A 83 -1.74 -8.39 -13.56
N ARG A 84 -0.88 -9.21 -12.94
CA ARG A 84 -0.74 -10.64 -13.22
C ARG A 84 -1.61 -11.53 -12.34
N VAL A 85 -2.24 -10.98 -11.32
CA VAL A 85 -3.16 -11.74 -10.45
C VAL A 85 -4.44 -12.05 -11.24
N PRO A 86 -4.95 -13.29 -11.19
CA PRO A 86 -6.22 -13.63 -11.86
C PRO A 86 -7.40 -12.81 -11.32
N VAL A 87 -8.35 -12.56 -12.21
CA VAL A 87 -9.62 -11.89 -11.86
C VAL A 87 -10.62 -12.96 -11.41
N PHE A 88 -11.28 -12.70 -10.32
CA PHE A 88 -12.43 -13.45 -9.84
C PHE A 88 -13.71 -12.61 -10.03
N GLU A 89 -14.77 -13.21 -10.51
CA GLU A 89 -16.06 -12.57 -10.68
C GLU A 89 -17.11 -13.20 -9.78
N MET A 90 -17.91 -12.37 -9.14
CA MET A 90 -19.06 -12.79 -8.38
C MET A 90 -20.27 -11.85 -8.66
N MET A 91 -21.47 -12.37 -8.45
CA MET A 91 -22.68 -11.56 -8.57
C MET A 91 -22.97 -10.85 -7.26
N ARG A 92 -23.21 -9.55 -7.34
CA ARG A 92 -23.70 -8.74 -6.20
C ARG A 92 -25.21 -8.77 -6.18
N TYR A 93 -25.76 -9.09 -5.01
CA TYR A 93 -27.21 -9.16 -4.74
C TYR A 93 -27.58 -8.06 -3.74
N ASP A 94 -27.50 -6.81 -4.18
CA ASP A 94 -27.69 -5.62 -3.34
C ASP A 94 -29.11 -5.02 -3.42
N GLY A 95 -30.10 -5.88 -3.69
CA GLY A 95 -31.52 -5.49 -3.70
C GLY A 95 -31.98 -4.84 -4.99
N LYS A 96 -31.16 -4.78 -6.02
CA LYS A 96 -31.54 -4.30 -7.35
C LYS A 96 -32.36 -5.36 -8.11
N LEU A 97 -33.18 -4.90 -9.06
CA LEU A 97 -33.94 -5.80 -9.92
C LEU A 97 -33.06 -6.67 -10.80
N TYR A 98 -31.95 -6.12 -11.26
CA TYR A 98 -30.92 -6.82 -12.02
C TYR A 98 -29.61 -6.83 -11.25
N ASN A 99 -29.04 -8.02 -11.09
CA ASN A 99 -27.76 -8.21 -10.42
C ASN A 99 -26.61 -7.62 -11.25
N GLU A 100 -25.55 -7.18 -10.57
CA GLU A 100 -24.35 -6.68 -11.21
C GLU A 100 -23.18 -7.63 -10.95
N ALA A 101 -22.35 -7.85 -11.98
CA ALA A 101 -21.09 -8.55 -11.80
C ALA A 101 -20.10 -7.64 -11.04
N TYR A 102 -19.41 -8.22 -10.06
CA TYR A 102 -18.31 -7.58 -9.36
C TYR A 102 -17.05 -8.40 -9.57
N SER A 103 -16.04 -7.79 -10.15
CA SER A 103 -14.76 -8.44 -10.45
C SER A 103 -13.63 -7.79 -9.69
N PHE A 104 -12.76 -8.61 -9.12
CA PHE A 104 -11.58 -8.18 -8.36
C PHE A 104 -10.46 -9.20 -8.47
N LYS A 105 -9.26 -8.82 -8.10
CA LYS A 105 -8.09 -9.70 -8.11
C LYS A 105 -8.13 -10.65 -6.92
N TYR A 106 -8.10 -11.95 -7.22
CA TYR A 106 -8.15 -12.99 -6.22
C TYR A 106 -7.32 -14.21 -6.69
N PRO A 107 -6.12 -14.40 -6.15
CA PRO A 107 -5.29 -15.54 -6.53
C PRO A 107 -5.76 -16.79 -5.80
N LYS A 108 -5.97 -17.86 -6.51
CA LYS A 108 -6.13 -19.21 -5.93
C LYS A 108 -4.78 -19.80 -5.59
N ALA A 109 -4.78 -20.89 -4.82
CA ALA A 109 -3.56 -21.59 -4.49
C ALA A 109 -2.76 -21.96 -5.75
N GLY A 110 -1.51 -21.50 -5.82
CA GLY A 110 -0.62 -21.72 -6.97
C GLY A 110 -0.62 -20.59 -8.00
N ASP A 111 -1.58 -19.68 -7.97
CA ASP A 111 -1.60 -18.53 -8.86
C ASP A 111 -0.55 -17.47 -8.48
N ALA A 112 -0.32 -16.52 -9.39
CA ALA A 112 0.56 -15.38 -9.12
C ALA A 112 -0.07 -14.45 -8.08
N ASN A 113 0.72 -13.99 -7.10
CA ASN A 113 0.38 -12.86 -6.24
C ASN A 113 0.79 -11.55 -6.91
N SER A 114 0.38 -10.44 -6.30
CA SER A 114 0.90 -9.12 -6.63
C SER A 114 2.42 -9.08 -6.48
N VAL A 115 3.06 -8.30 -7.34
CA VAL A 115 4.45 -7.90 -7.14
C VAL A 115 4.46 -6.66 -6.27
N VAL A 116 5.16 -6.74 -5.13
CA VAL A 116 5.16 -5.66 -4.13
C VAL A 116 6.51 -4.96 -4.11
N ASP A 117 6.49 -3.65 -4.20
CA ASP A 117 7.64 -2.77 -4.05
C ASP A 117 7.43 -1.82 -2.86
N LEU A 118 8.53 -1.44 -2.23
CA LEU A 118 8.57 -0.46 -1.15
C LEU A 118 9.21 0.82 -1.66
N TYR A 119 8.56 1.95 -1.38
CA TYR A 119 9.03 3.28 -1.75
C TYR A 119 9.07 4.19 -0.53
N VAL A 120 9.94 5.20 -0.61
CA VAL A 120 9.99 6.31 0.34
C VAL A 120 9.80 7.62 -0.42
N TYR A 121 8.83 8.39 0.00
CA TYR A 121 8.54 9.72 -0.51
C TYR A 121 9.05 10.77 0.47
N ASP A 122 9.83 11.73 -0.01
CA ASP A 122 10.28 12.87 0.77
C ASP A 122 9.26 14.03 0.65
N LEU A 123 8.70 14.46 1.78
CA LEU A 123 7.64 15.47 1.81
C LEU A 123 8.15 16.86 1.41
N LYS A 124 9.44 17.13 1.60
CA LYS A 124 10.07 18.41 1.31
C LYS A 124 10.44 18.56 -0.16
N THR A 125 11.06 17.53 -0.74
CA THR A 125 11.51 17.55 -2.14
C THR A 125 10.44 17.11 -3.12
N GLY A 126 9.49 16.27 -2.67
CA GLY A 126 8.52 15.62 -3.52
C GLY A 126 9.08 14.45 -4.32
N GLU A 127 10.30 14.02 -4.02
CA GLU A 127 10.95 12.91 -4.70
C GLU A 127 10.55 11.57 -4.06
N THR A 128 10.52 10.54 -4.89
CA THR A 128 10.24 9.15 -4.48
C THR A 128 11.43 8.28 -4.81
N GLU A 129 11.92 7.54 -3.82
CA GLU A 129 12.98 6.56 -3.97
C GLU A 129 12.43 5.15 -3.74
N ARG A 130 12.87 4.21 -4.60
CA ARG A 130 12.54 2.79 -4.42
C ARG A 130 13.55 2.13 -3.48
N VAL A 131 13.05 1.48 -2.44
CA VAL A 131 13.86 0.69 -1.51
C VAL A 131 14.23 -0.65 -2.15
N ASP A 132 15.47 -1.08 -1.97
CA ASP A 132 15.88 -2.43 -2.37
C ASP A 132 15.29 -3.48 -1.42
N VAL A 133 14.30 -4.18 -1.91
CA VAL A 133 13.65 -5.28 -1.18
C VAL A 133 14.21 -6.66 -1.56
N GLY A 134 15.28 -6.70 -2.35
CA GLY A 134 15.90 -7.93 -2.87
C GLY A 134 15.34 -8.37 -4.23
N PRO A 135 15.93 -9.42 -4.82
CA PRO A 135 15.64 -9.83 -6.19
C PRO A 135 14.38 -10.69 -6.36
N ASP A 136 13.88 -11.32 -5.30
CA ASP A 136 12.72 -12.21 -5.39
C ASP A 136 11.43 -11.40 -5.57
N ARG A 137 10.85 -11.47 -6.77
CA ARG A 137 9.60 -10.76 -7.10
C ARG A 137 8.34 -11.50 -6.66
N GLY A 138 8.47 -12.73 -6.16
CA GLY A 138 7.37 -13.54 -5.64
C GLY A 138 7.24 -13.53 -4.12
N GLN A 139 8.11 -12.81 -3.43
CA GLN A 139 8.09 -12.68 -1.97
C GLN A 139 6.97 -11.77 -1.47
N TYR A 140 6.67 -11.87 -0.18
CA TYR A 140 5.82 -10.92 0.53
C TYR A 140 6.68 -9.83 1.18
N ILE A 141 6.27 -8.58 1.05
CA ILE A 141 6.85 -7.42 1.75
C ILE A 141 5.80 -6.87 2.70
N LEU A 142 6.06 -6.92 3.99
CA LEU A 142 5.05 -6.67 5.02
C LEU A 142 5.44 -5.46 5.88
N GLN A 143 4.43 -4.71 6.32
CA GLN A 143 4.46 -3.75 7.41
C GLN A 143 5.71 -2.84 7.44
N PRO A 144 5.83 -1.86 6.52
CA PRO A 144 6.89 -0.87 6.61
C PRO A 144 6.69 -0.02 7.88
N GLU A 145 7.72 0.04 8.72
CA GLU A 145 7.72 0.82 9.95
C GLU A 145 9.04 1.56 10.12
N TRP A 146 9.02 2.66 10.83
CA TRP A 146 10.20 3.42 11.12
C TRP A 146 10.66 3.19 12.56
N THR A 147 11.95 2.99 12.74
CA THR A 147 12.55 2.98 14.06
C THR A 147 12.67 4.40 14.61
N PRO A 148 12.74 4.59 15.94
CA PRO A 148 12.86 5.92 16.55
C PRO A 148 14.08 6.72 16.08
N ASP A 149 15.13 6.05 15.62
CA ASP A 149 16.36 6.65 15.09
C ASP A 149 16.30 6.93 13.57
N GLY A 150 15.11 6.77 12.95
CA GLY A 150 14.86 7.16 11.56
C GLY A 150 15.26 6.14 10.50
N ARG A 151 15.54 4.89 10.90
CA ARG A 151 15.74 3.81 9.93
C ARG A 151 14.39 3.16 9.56
N LEU A 152 14.30 2.70 8.31
CA LEU A 152 13.13 1.97 7.84
C LEU A 152 13.30 0.47 8.09
N CYS A 153 12.31 -0.12 8.75
CA CYS A 153 12.20 -1.56 8.96
C CYS A 153 11.04 -2.10 8.10
N PHE A 154 11.24 -3.20 7.45
CA PHE A 154 10.19 -3.97 6.81
C PHE A 154 10.45 -5.46 6.97
N GLN A 155 9.40 -6.24 6.83
CA GLN A 155 9.48 -7.68 6.90
C GLN A 155 9.37 -8.25 5.50
N ARG A 156 10.11 -9.30 5.21
CA ARG A 156 9.96 -10.07 3.98
C ARG A 156 9.84 -11.56 4.27
N MET A 157 9.02 -12.21 3.49
CA MET A 157 8.77 -13.63 3.61
C MET A 157 8.74 -14.25 2.20
N ASN A 158 9.37 -15.39 2.03
CA ASN A 158 9.34 -16.08 0.76
C ASN A 158 7.95 -16.65 0.45
N ARG A 159 7.68 -16.97 -0.83
CA ARG A 159 6.37 -17.49 -1.27
C ARG A 159 5.91 -18.74 -0.53
N ARG A 160 6.83 -19.59 -0.09
CA ARG A 160 6.51 -20.81 0.67
C ARG A 160 6.21 -20.54 2.15
N GLN A 161 6.39 -19.32 2.63
CA GLN A 161 6.14 -18.88 3.99
C GLN A 161 6.93 -19.68 5.06
N ASN A 162 8.11 -20.15 4.69
CA ASN A 162 9.01 -20.89 5.58
C ASN A 162 10.36 -20.19 5.81
N HIS A 163 10.52 -18.99 5.27
CA HIS A 163 11.66 -18.12 5.52
C HIS A 163 11.17 -16.69 5.70
N PHE A 164 11.45 -16.13 6.86
CA PHE A 164 11.01 -14.80 7.28
C PHE A 164 12.20 -13.98 7.76
N GLU A 165 12.29 -12.73 7.33
CA GLU A 165 13.36 -11.81 7.69
C GLU A 165 12.80 -10.44 8.07
N ALA A 166 13.38 -9.83 9.09
CA ALA A 166 13.25 -8.40 9.35
C ALA A 166 14.44 -7.67 8.73
N VAL A 167 14.17 -6.73 7.85
CA VAL A 167 15.18 -5.94 7.14
C VAL A 167 15.18 -4.52 7.66
N LEU A 168 16.36 -4.00 7.96
CA LEU A 168 16.56 -2.63 8.43
C LEU A 168 17.45 -1.89 7.43
N CYS A 169 17.02 -0.73 6.96
CA CYS A 169 17.74 0.07 5.99
C CYS A 169 17.70 1.57 6.31
N ASN A 170 18.59 2.32 5.67
CA ASN A 170 18.59 3.79 5.69
C ASN A 170 18.16 4.27 4.29
N PRO A 171 16.90 4.65 4.10
CA PRO A 171 16.43 5.20 2.84
C PRO A 171 16.73 6.70 2.71
#